data_5cf57ef07485af22e0c79f93e11155d9
#
_entry.id   5cf57ef07485af22e0c79f93e11155d9
#
_cell.length_a   1.000
_cell.length_b   1.000
_cell.length_c   1.000
_cell.angle_alpha   90.00
_cell.angle_beta   90.00
_cell.angle_gamma   90.00
#
_symmetry.space_group_name_H-M   'P 1'
#
loop_
_entity.id
_entity.type
_entity.pdbx_description
1 polymer ?
#
loop_
_entity_poly.entity_id
_entity_poly.type
_entity_poly.pdbx_seq_one_letter_code
_entity_poly.pdbx_strand_id
1 'polypeptide(L)'
;MINLDNVTLAIVDCKNYEGVLKAIEECTKHCKFKEIKVFSDIPIYENTIIIPKITSKITYSEFLFKYLVDYIDTDFVMIAQYDGYIINPDAWQDEFLHYDYIGACWDYEVNNVGNGGFSIRSRRLLKEIQKPEFANIHPEDYRVGRFYRYDLEERGFKFPPDELANKFSWEKNKVYPTYNNQFGFHGNHPKDIDQ
;
A
#
# COMPACT_ATOMS: atom_id res chain seq x y z
N MET A 1 -12.99 0.17 -17.10
CA MET A 1 -11.59 0.34 -16.65
C MET A 1 -11.54 1.57 -15.78
N ILE A 2 -11.07 1.44 -14.56
CA ILE A 2 -10.93 2.53 -13.58
C ILE A 2 -9.76 3.39 -14.03
N ASN A 3 -9.95 4.72 -14.11
CA ASN A 3 -8.89 5.65 -14.49
C ASN A 3 -8.21 6.23 -13.25
N LEU A 4 -6.92 5.95 -13.08
CA LEU A 4 -6.08 6.37 -11.97
C LEU A 4 -4.88 7.22 -12.48
N ASP A 5 -5.18 8.22 -13.33
CA ASP A 5 -4.16 9.07 -13.96
C ASP A 5 -3.34 9.94 -12.96
N ASN A 6 -3.77 10.00 -11.69
CA ASN A 6 -3.05 10.66 -10.60
C ASN A 6 -2.42 9.67 -9.59
N VAL A 7 -2.36 8.39 -9.93
CA VAL A 7 -1.82 7.33 -9.07
C VAL A 7 -0.70 6.58 -9.78
N THR A 8 0.44 6.41 -9.11
CA THR A 8 1.50 5.48 -9.49
C THR A 8 1.25 4.14 -8.82
N LEU A 9 1.27 3.03 -9.56
CA LEU A 9 1.39 1.69 -8.97
C LEU A 9 2.86 1.43 -8.64
N ALA A 10 3.17 1.18 -7.37
CA ALA A 10 4.53 0.88 -6.90
C ALA A 10 4.60 -0.51 -6.28
N ILE A 11 5.57 -1.31 -6.70
CA ILE A 11 5.86 -2.62 -6.12
C ILE A 11 7.34 -2.70 -5.79
N VAL A 12 7.66 -3.07 -4.55
CA VAL A 12 9.03 -3.15 -4.04
C VAL A 12 9.29 -4.59 -3.59
N ASP A 13 10.07 -5.34 -4.34
CA ASP A 13 10.39 -6.73 -3.99
C ASP A 13 11.72 -7.16 -4.63
N CYS A 14 12.55 -7.86 -3.84
CA CYS A 14 13.83 -8.44 -4.26
C CYS A 14 13.88 -9.96 -4.00
N LYS A 15 12.72 -10.63 -3.98
CA LYS A 15 12.62 -12.04 -3.59
C LYS A 15 11.59 -12.83 -4.39
N ASN A 16 10.37 -12.32 -4.53
CA ASN A 16 9.25 -13.04 -5.14
C ASN A 16 8.86 -12.43 -6.50
N TYR A 17 9.75 -12.56 -7.47
CA TYR A 17 9.62 -11.91 -8.78
C TYR A 17 8.37 -12.36 -9.56
N GLU A 18 8.02 -13.65 -9.53
CA GLU A 18 6.82 -14.18 -10.19
C GLU A 18 5.55 -13.61 -9.57
N GLY A 19 5.51 -13.53 -8.24
CA GLY A 19 4.39 -12.92 -7.53
C GLY A 19 4.23 -11.43 -7.83
N VAL A 20 5.34 -10.70 -8.01
CA VAL A 20 5.33 -9.30 -8.47
C VAL A 20 4.67 -9.16 -9.83
N LEU A 21 5.05 -9.98 -10.81
CA LEU A 21 4.46 -9.95 -12.15
C LEU A 21 2.96 -10.25 -12.12
N LYS A 22 2.55 -11.23 -11.31
CA LYS A 22 1.12 -11.52 -11.07
C LYS A 22 0.39 -10.32 -10.46
N ALA A 23 0.95 -9.68 -9.45
CA ALA A 23 0.32 -8.52 -8.82
C ALA A 23 0.16 -7.34 -9.80
N ILE A 24 1.14 -7.10 -10.68
CA ILE A 24 1.06 -6.11 -11.75
C ILE A 24 -0.09 -6.47 -12.70
N GLU A 25 -0.13 -7.71 -13.18
CA GLU A 25 -1.17 -8.18 -14.09
C GLU A 25 -2.57 -8.00 -13.49
N GLU A 26 -2.78 -8.45 -12.25
CA GLU A 26 -4.07 -8.33 -11.57
C GLU A 26 -4.48 -6.87 -11.35
N CYS A 27 -3.55 -6.00 -10.94
CA CYS A 27 -3.85 -4.57 -10.76
C CYS A 27 -4.16 -3.87 -12.09
N THR A 28 -3.51 -4.25 -13.19
CA THR A 28 -3.65 -3.57 -14.48
C THR A 28 -4.78 -4.10 -15.36
N LYS A 29 -5.34 -5.26 -15.06
CA LYS A 29 -6.50 -5.82 -15.79
C LYS A 29 -7.69 -4.86 -15.84
N HIS A 30 -7.89 -4.10 -14.77
CA HIS A 30 -9.09 -3.28 -14.58
C HIS A 30 -8.81 -1.81 -14.29
N CYS A 31 -7.55 -1.46 -13.96
CA CYS A 31 -7.14 -0.12 -13.60
C CYS A 31 -6.06 0.39 -14.55
N LYS A 32 -6.21 1.63 -15.00
CA LYS A 32 -5.20 2.36 -15.77
C LYS A 32 -4.50 3.33 -14.83
N PHE A 33 -3.28 3.01 -14.42
CA PHE A 33 -2.42 3.89 -13.63
C PHE A 33 -1.71 4.91 -14.50
N LYS A 34 -1.28 6.04 -13.92
CA LYS A 34 -0.40 7.01 -14.60
C LYS A 34 0.91 6.37 -15.02
N GLU A 35 1.49 5.59 -14.12
CA GLU A 35 2.72 4.84 -14.33
C GLU A 35 2.79 3.63 -13.40
N ILE A 36 3.64 2.68 -13.76
CA ILE A 36 3.96 1.50 -12.94
C ILE A 36 5.45 1.57 -12.64
N LYS A 37 5.82 1.51 -11.37
CA LYS A 37 7.22 1.50 -10.91
C LYS A 37 7.48 0.24 -10.11
N VAL A 38 8.39 -0.57 -10.61
CA VAL A 38 8.86 -1.79 -9.94
C VAL A 38 10.27 -1.52 -9.42
N PHE A 39 10.48 -1.75 -8.14
CA PHE A 39 11.76 -1.59 -7.47
C PHE A 39 12.31 -2.96 -7.11
N SER A 40 13.43 -3.34 -7.71
CA SER A 40 14.04 -4.66 -7.51
C SER A 40 15.54 -4.62 -7.71
N ASP A 41 16.25 -5.65 -7.24
CA ASP A 41 17.69 -5.81 -7.43
C ASP A 41 18.07 -6.36 -8.82
N ILE A 42 17.08 -6.84 -9.59
CA ILE A 42 17.23 -7.28 -10.97
C ILE A 42 16.10 -6.76 -11.85
N PRO A 43 16.28 -6.65 -13.17
CA PRO A 43 15.23 -6.21 -14.10
C PRO A 43 14.19 -7.33 -14.29
N ILE A 44 13.01 -7.18 -13.69
CA ILE A 44 11.90 -8.15 -13.76
C ILE A 44 10.70 -7.64 -14.54
N TYR A 45 10.63 -6.34 -14.80
CA TYR A 45 9.58 -5.66 -15.55
C TYR A 45 10.21 -4.57 -16.43
N GLU A 46 9.53 -4.13 -17.50
CA GLU A 46 10.11 -3.19 -18.48
C GLU A 46 10.65 -1.89 -17.88
N ASN A 47 10.00 -1.38 -16.83
CA ASN A 47 10.37 -0.15 -16.13
C ASN A 47 10.90 -0.41 -14.72
N THR A 48 11.64 -1.51 -14.52
CA THR A 48 12.24 -1.80 -13.22
C THR A 48 13.32 -0.77 -12.86
N ILE A 49 13.14 -0.15 -11.71
CA ILE A 49 14.16 0.70 -11.08
C ILE A 49 15.05 -0.19 -10.24
N ILE A 50 16.33 -0.27 -10.61
CA ILE A 50 17.28 -1.11 -9.90
C ILE A 50 17.66 -0.43 -8.58
N ILE A 51 17.42 -1.15 -7.48
CA ILE A 51 17.75 -0.72 -6.13
C ILE A 51 18.71 -1.73 -5.46
N PRO A 52 19.43 -1.33 -4.40
CA PRO A 52 20.13 -2.29 -3.55
C PRO A 52 19.17 -3.37 -3.05
N LYS A 53 19.63 -4.62 -3.03
CA LYS A 53 18.80 -5.76 -2.60
C LYS A 53 18.21 -5.56 -1.22
N ILE A 54 16.89 -5.55 -1.14
CA ILE A 54 16.16 -5.54 0.12
C ILE A 54 16.18 -6.94 0.71
N THR A 55 16.84 -7.09 1.86
CA THR A 55 17.06 -8.39 2.52
C THR A 55 16.28 -8.57 3.81
N SER A 56 15.63 -7.51 4.31
CA SER A 56 14.89 -7.52 5.57
C SER A 56 13.67 -6.60 5.54
N LYS A 57 12.74 -6.83 6.47
CA LYS A 57 11.60 -5.91 6.69
C LYS A 57 12.06 -4.51 7.13
N ILE A 58 13.21 -4.40 7.79
CA ILE A 58 13.77 -3.09 8.19
C ILE A 58 14.20 -2.29 6.97
N THR A 59 14.98 -2.90 6.07
CA THR A 59 15.42 -2.22 4.83
C THR A 59 14.26 -1.93 3.89
N TYR A 60 13.21 -2.75 3.89
CA TYR A 60 11.95 -2.45 3.20
C TYR A 60 11.27 -1.22 3.79
N SER A 61 11.10 -1.16 5.11
CA SER A 61 10.53 0.01 5.80
C SER A 61 11.34 1.27 5.54
N GLU A 62 12.66 1.17 5.54
CA GLU A 62 13.55 2.29 5.24
C GLU A 62 13.35 2.80 3.81
N PHE A 63 13.25 1.90 2.84
CA PHE A 63 13.00 2.28 1.46
C PHE A 63 11.66 3.04 1.33
N LEU A 64 10.58 2.51 1.87
CA LEU A 64 9.26 3.15 1.80
C LEU A 64 9.21 4.50 2.52
N PHE A 65 9.92 4.62 3.64
CA PHE A 65 9.90 5.84 4.47
C PHE A 65 10.78 6.95 3.93
N LYS A 66 11.96 6.59 3.38
CA LYS A 66 13.01 7.58 3.08
C LYS A 66 13.25 7.78 1.59
N TYR A 67 13.00 6.79 0.76
CA TYR A 67 13.43 6.84 -0.64
C TYR A 67 12.29 6.79 -1.65
N LEU A 68 11.17 6.11 -1.34
CA LEU A 68 10.09 5.91 -2.31
C LEU A 68 9.58 7.24 -2.89
N VAL A 69 9.42 8.27 -2.08
CA VAL A 69 8.88 9.57 -2.49
C VAL A 69 9.67 10.25 -3.60
N ASP A 70 10.97 10.00 -3.68
CA ASP A 70 11.86 10.60 -4.69
C ASP A 70 11.55 10.07 -6.11
N TYR A 71 10.83 8.97 -6.19
CA TYR A 71 10.41 8.34 -7.45
C TYR A 71 8.93 8.60 -7.79
N ILE A 72 8.15 9.26 -6.93
CA ILE A 72 6.71 9.44 -7.12
C ILE A 72 6.42 10.88 -7.55
N ASP A 73 5.90 11.04 -8.78
CA ASP A 73 5.52 12.34 -9.33
C ASP A 73 3.99 12.58 -9.32
N THR A 74 3.20 11.53 -9.13
CA THR A 74 1.75 11.58 -8.99
C THR A 74 1.31 12.04 -7.61
N ASP A 75 0.05 12.44 -7.45
CA ASP A 75 -0.51 12.84 -6.14
C ASP A 75 -0.58 11.69 -5.16
N PHE A 76 -0.75 10.47 -5.67
CA PHE A 76 -0.87 9.24 -4.88
C PHE A 76 0.04 8.14 -5.41
N VAL A 77 0.40 7.24 -4.52
CA VAL A 77 0.99 5.94 -4.85
C VAL A 77 0.11 4.82 -4.29
N MET A 78 -0.22 3.85 -5.12
CA MET A 78 -0.75 2.58 -4.68
C MET A 78 0.40 1.60 -4.51
N ILE A 79 0.62 1.14 -3.29
CA ILE A 79 1.59 0.09 -2.99
C ILE A 79 0.87 -1.25 -3.09
N ALA A 80 1.43 -2.14 -3.88
CA ALA A 80 1.04 -3.54 -3.96
C ALA A 80 2.23 -4.43 -3.60
N GLN A 81 1.94 -5.64 -3.13
CA GLN A 81 2.93 -6.68 -2.85
C GLN A 81 2.58 -7.95 -3.63
N TYR A 82 3.52 -8.90 -3.66
CA TYR A 82 3.29 -10.18 -4.33
C TYR A 82 2.05 -10.94 -3.79
N ASP A 83 1.67 -10.66 -2.55
CA ASP A 83 0.53 -11.21 -1.81
C ASP A 83 -0.51 -10.14 -1.44
N GLY A 84 -0.53 -9.00 -2.15
CA GLY A 84 -1.49 -7.92 -1.91
C GLY A 84 -1.75 -7.11 -3.17
N TYR A 85 -2.96 -7.27 -3.77
CA TYR A 85 -3.33 -6.64 -5.03
C TYR A 85 -4.85 -6.53 -5.21
N ILE A 86 -5.30 -5.93 -6.31
CA ILE A 86 -6.71 -5.74 -6.66
C ILE A 86 -7.33 -7.09 -7.04
N ILE A 87 -8.52 -7.40 -6.49
CA ILE A 87 -9.28 -8.62 -6.80
C ILE A 87 -10.74 -8.35 -7.14
N ASN A 88 -11.28 -7.19 -6.76
CA ASN A 88 -12.66 -6.79 -7.03
C ASN A 88 -12.71 -5.32 -7.49
N PRO A 89 -12.53 -5.05 -8.78
CA PRO A 89 -12.51 -3.68 -9.29
C PRO A 89 -13.83 -2.93 -9.11
N ASP A 90 -14.97 -3.63 -9.05
CA ASP A 90 -16.29 -3.01 -8.89
C ASP A 90 -16.47 -2.36 -7.50
N ALA A 91 -15.62 -2.70 -6.54
CA ALA A 91 -15.62 -2.10 -5.21
C ALA A 91 -14.83 -0.78 -5.13
N TRP A 92 -14.22 -0.32 -6.23
CA TRP A 92 -13.52 0.96 -6.24
C TRP A 92 -14.44 2.12 -5.87
N GLN A 93 -13.96 3.02 -5.04
CA GLN A 93 -14.62 4.27 -4.69
C GLN A 93 -13.61 5.41 -4.79
N ASP A 94 -13.94 6.48 -5.49
CA ASP A 94 -13.07 7.66 -5.63
C ASP A 94 -12.78 8.31 -4.27
N GLU A 95 -13.63 8.06 -3.28
CA GLU A 95 -13.44 8.49 -1.90
C GLU A 95 -12.15 7.95 -1.27
N PHE A 96 -11.60 6.82 -1.74
CA PHE A 96 -10.32 6.30 -1.26
C PHE A 96 -9.16 7.29 -1.46
N LEU A 97 -9.26 8.16 -2.47
CA LEU A 97 -8.29 9.21 -2.75
C LEU A 97 -8.51 10.50 -1.93
N HIS A 98 -9.48 10.55 -1.03
CA HIS A 98 -9.68 11.69 -0.12
C HIS A 98 -8.80 11.61 1.14
N TYR A 99 -8.07 10.52 1.31
CA TYR A 99 -7.24 10.24 2.48
C TYR A 99 -5.77 10.17 2.11
N ASP A 100 -4.91 10.50 3.07
CA ASP A 100 -3.46 10.46 2.86
C ASP A 100 -2.86 9.07 3.04
N TYR A 101 -3.58 8.22 3.74
CA TYR A 101 -3.24 6.81 3.93
C TYR A 101 -4.52 5.98 4.03
N ILE A 102 -4.62 4.93 3.22
CA ILE A 102 -5.63 3.90 3.34
C ILE A 102 -5.00 2.53 3.08
N GLY A 103 -5.32 1.56 3.91
CA GLY A 103 -4.91 0.16 3.83
C GLY A 103 -5.87 -0.70 4.64
N ALA A 104 -5.63 -2.01 4.75
CA ALA A 104 -6.50 -2.88 5.52
C ALA A 104 -6.51 -2.51 7.02
N CYS A 105 -7.62 -2.82 7.67
CA CYS A 105 -7.74 -2.68 9.12
C CYS A 105 -6.97 -3.78 9.85
N TRP A 106 -6.40 -3.41 10.98
CA TRP A 106 -5.91 -4.34 12.00
C TRP A 106 -7.03 -4.76 12.97
N ASP A 107 -6.67 -5.31 14.12
CA ASP A 107 -7.60 -5.71 15.20
C ASP A 107 -7.35 -4.96 16.52
N TYR A 108 -6.93 -3.70 16.42
CA TYR A 108 -6.76 -2.82 17.57
C TYR A 108 -8.07 -2.11 17.94
N GLU A 109 -8.17 -1.58 19.16
CA GLU A 109 -9.33 -0.81 19.60
C GLU A 109 -9.42 0.59 18.98
N VAL A 110 -8.27 1.22 18.68
CA VAL A 110 -8.18 2.56 18.10
C VAL A 110 -7.05 2.62 17.07
N ASN A 111 -7.14 3.59 16.13
CA ASN A 111 -6.17 3.77 15.06
C ASN A 111 -5.92 2.48 14.29
N ASN A 112 -6.99 1.91 13.80
CA ASN A 112 -7.03 0.54 13.29
C ASN A 112 -6.65 0.43 11.82
N VAL A 113 -6.66 1.55 11.08
CA VAL A 113 -6.32 1.59 9.66
C VAL A 113 -4.83 1.78 9.48
N GLY A 114 -4.21 0.89 8.70
CA GLY A 114 -2.82 1.13 8.39
C GLY A 114 -2.01 -0.02 7.80
N ASN A 115 -2.54 -1.22 7.60
CA ASN A 115 -1.76 -2.27 6.95
C ASN A 115 -1.24 -1.81 5.58
N GLY A 116 0.07 -1.94 5.37
CA GLY A 116 0.80 -1.33 4.28
C GLY A 116 0.97 -2.19 3.03
N GLY A 117 0.69 -3.48 3.10
CA GLY A 117 0.99 -4.43 2.02
C GLY A 117 0.14 -4.24 0.77
N PHE A 118 -1.11 -3.76 0.93
CA PHE A 118 -1.92 -3.19 -0.14
C PHE A 118 -2.52 -1.88 0.37
N SER A 119 -1.98 -0.74 -0.08
CA SER A 119 -2.33 0.58 0.46
C SER A 119 -2.24 1.68 -0.59
N ILE A 120 -2.99 2.78 -0.39
CA ILE A 120 -2.77 4.04 -1.11
C ILE A 120 -2.20 5.06 -0.12
N ARG A 121 -1.22 5.82 -0.57
CA ARG A 121 -0.57 6.89 0.19
C ARG A 121 -0.46 8.14 -0.66
N SER A 122 -0.75 9.31 -0.06
CA SER A 122 -0.53 10.57 -0.76
C SER A 122 0.97 10.90 -0.84
N ARG A 123 1.39 11.54 -1.92
CA ARG A 123 2.76 12.04 -2.06
C ARG A 123 3.12 13.04 -0.96
N ARG A 124 2.15 13.85 -0.49
CA ARG A 124 2.40 14.80 0.59
C ARG A 124 2.69 14.09 1.92
N LEU A 125 2.04 12.93 2.19
CA LEU A 125 2.36 12.10 3.36
C LEU A 125 3.77 11.52 3.25
N LEU A 126 4.13 10.96 2.08
CA LEU A 126 5.47 10.42 1.87
C LEU A 126 6.57 11.50 2.08
N LYS A 127 6.34 12.73 1.62
CA LYS A 127 7.26 13.84 1.87
C LYS A 127 7.35 14.23 3.35
N GLU A 128 6.23 14.17 4.06
CA GLU A 128 6.20 14.51 5.48
C GLU A 128 7.01 13.51 6.29
N ILE A 129 6.76 12.21 6.12
CA ILE A 129 7.43 11.16 6.90
C ILE A 129 8.93 10.99 6.55
N GLN A 130 9.40 11.58 5.46
CA GLN A 130 10.83 11.61 5.12
C GLN A 130 11.64 12.53 6.06
N LYS A 131 10.97 13.46 6.74
CA LYS A 131 11.63 14.42 7.64
C LYS A 131 12.33 13.74 8.82
N PRO A 132 13.39 14.37 9.38
CA PRO A 132 14.21 13.77 10.47
C PRO A 132 13.43 13.41 11.74
N GLU A 133 12.39 14.14 12.08
CA GLU A 133 11.57 13.85 13.27
C GLU A 133 10.84 12.49 13.20
N PHE A 134 10.64 11.97 11.99
CA PHE A 134 10.07 10.62 11.75
C PHE A 134 11.18 9.57 11.66
N ALA A 135 12.04 9.47 12.64
CA ALA A 135 13.24 8.61 12.63
C ALA A 135 12.95 7.14 12.91
N ASN A 136 11.88 6.84 13.65
CA ASN A 136 11.51 5.46 13.97
C ASN A 136 10.61 4.88 12.86
N ILE A 137 11.23 4.12 11.96
CA ILE A 137 10.66 3.79 10.64
C ILE A 137 10.13 2.36 10.51
N HIS A 138 10.33 1.48 11.51
CA HIS A 138 9.94 0.08 11.37
C HIS A 138 9.01 -0.39 12.51
N PRO A 139 7.97 -1.18 12.22
CA PRO A 139 7.36 -1.44 10.90
C PRO A 139 6.74 -0.16 10.32
N GLU A 140 6.92 0.11 9.03
CA GLU A 140 6.61 1.41 8.44
C GLU A 140 5.11 1.75 8.48
N ASP A 141 4.26 0.78 8.24
CA ASP A 141 2.82 0.90 8.28
C ASP A 141 2.29 1.18 9.70
N TYR A 142 2.80 0.45 10.69
CA TYR A 142 2.49 0.69 12.10
C TYR A 142 2.96 2.09 12.54
N ARG A 143 4.14 2.54 12.06
CA ARG A 143 4.65 3.87 12.40
C ARG A 143 3.75 4.96 11.85
N VAL A 144 3.32 4.87 10.60
CA VAL A 144 2.41 5.84 10.00
C VAL A 144 1.00 5.72 10.56
N GLY A 145 0.44 4.50 10.58
CA GLY A 145 -0.97 4.28 10.91
C GLY A 145 -1.28 4.39 12.42
N ARG A 146 -0.27 4.26 13.29
CA ARG A 146 -0.48 4.27 14.75
C ARG A 146 0.49 5.18 15.50
N PHE A 147 1.81 4.96 15.39
CA PHE A 147 2.78 5.61 16.27
C PHE A 147 2.84 7.12 16.01
N TYR A 148 2.90 7.54 14.75
CA TYR A 148 2.89 8.96 14.35
C TYR A 148 1.49 9.46 13.97
N ARG A 149 0.46 8.63 14.10
CA ARG A 149 -0.89 8.94 13.64
C ARG A 149 -1.40 10.27 14.19
N TYR A 150 -1.31 10.49 15.49
CA TYR A 150 -1.78 11.72 16.15
C TYR A 150 -1.04 12.97 15.63
N ASP A 151 0.30 12.91 15.56
CA ASP A 151 1.11 14.02 15.05
C ASP A 151 0.79 14.35 13.59
N LEU A 152 0.53 13.31 12.78
CA LEU A 152 0.15 13.48 11.39
C LEU A 152 -1.24 14.08 11.24
N GLU A 153 -2.21 13.67 12.04
CA GLU A 153 -3.56 14.24 12.06
C GLU A 153 -3.55 15.71 12.51
N GLU A 154 -2.76 16.08 13.52
CA GLU A 154 -2.56 17.48 13.91
C GLU A 154 -1.95 18.34 12.79
N ARG A 155 -1.14 17.74 11.92
CA ARG A 155 -0.60 18.39 10.71
C ARG A 155 -1.58 18.38 9.53
N GLY A 156 -2.82 17.89 9.71
CA GLY A 156 -3.87 17.89 8.71
C GLY A 156 -3.82 16.72 7.73
N PHE A 157 -3.09 15.63 8.03
CA PHE A 157 -3.16 14.39 7.27
C PHE A 157 -4.41 13.60 7.65
N LYS A 158 -5.02 12.97 6.65
CA LYS A 158 -6.30 12.29 6.80
C LYS A 158 -6.16 10.79 6.67
N PHE A 159 -6.83 10.08 7.56
CA PHE A 159 -6.97 8.64 7.54
C PHE A 159 -8.45 8.28 7.56
N PRO A 160 -8.89 7.24 6.85
CA PRO A 160 -10.31 6.89 6.76
C PRO A 160 -10.82 6.26 8.05
N PRO A 161 -12.16 6.25 8.24
CA PRO A 161 -12.79 5.38 9.21
C PRO A 161 -12.63 3.92 8.81
N ASP A 162 -12.72 3.01 9.81
CA ASP A 162 -12.52 1.57 9.62
C ASP A 162 -13.45 0.97 8.56
N GLU A 163 -14.71 1.42 8.52
CA GLU A 163 -15.70 0.94 7.55
C GLU A 163 -15.29 1.20 6.10
N LEU A 164 -14.66 2.36 5.83
CA LEU A 164 -14.19 2.69 4.49
C LEU A 164 -12.88 1.95 4.18
N ALA A 165 -11.97 1.87 5.12
CA ALA A 165 -10.73 1.12 4.97
C ALA A 165 -10.98 -0.37 4.70
N ASN A 166 -11.98 -0.95 5.38
CA ASN A 166 -12.40 -2.33 5.15
C ASN A 166 -13.11 -2.57 3.81
N LYS A 167 -13.57 -1.53 3.11
CA LYS A 167 -14.03 -1.64 1.70
C LYS A 167 -12.85 -1.62 0.72
N PHE A 168 -11.79 -0.92 1.07
CA PHE A 168 -10.60 -0.80 0.24
C PHE A 168 -9.77 -2.08 0.24
N SER A 169 -9.37 -2.57 1.41
CA SER A 169 -8.49 -3.73 1.50
C SER A 169 -8.90 -4.65 2.65
N TRP A 170 -8.80 -5.94 2.40
CA TRP A 170 -9.00 -6.97 3.39
C TRP A 170 -7.70 -7.67 3.78
N GLU A 171 -7.50 -7.88 5.06
CA GLU A 171 -6.52 -8.79 5.62
C GLU A 171 -7.18 -9.57 6.75
N LYS A 172 -7.05 -10.91 6.70
CA LYS A 172 -7.68 -11.78 7.70
C LYS A 172 -7.13 -11.50 9.09
N ASN A 173 -8.03 -11.11 9.99
CA ASN A 173 -7.73 -10.95 11.40
C ASN A 173 -8.96 -11.33 12.25
N LYS A 174 -8.92 -11.11 13.57
CA LYS A 174 -10.00 -11.51 14.48
C LYS A 174 -11.28 -10.72 14.29
N VAL A 175 -11.17 -9.43 13.90
CA VAL A 175 -12.31 -8.52 13.68
C VAL A 175 -12.88 -8.70 12.28
N TYR A 176 -12.00 -8.92 11.30
CA TYR A 176 -12.35 -9.09 9.87
C TYR A 176 -11.95 -10.49 9.38
N PRO A 177 -12.61 -11.56 9.89
CA PRO A 177 -12.21 -12.94 9.60
C PRO A 177 -12.56 -13.40 8.18
N THR A 178 -13.51 -12.71 7.53
CA THR A 178 -14.07 -13.12 6.22
C THR A 178 -13.91 -12.02 5.20
N TYR A 179 -13.49 -12.38 3.99
CA TYR A 179 -13.51 -11.50 2.83
C TYR A 179 -14.97 -11.20 2.43
N ASN A 180 -15.27 -9.93 2.20
CA ASN A 180 -16.61 -9.46 1.85
C ASN A 180 -16.56 -8.48 0.67
N ASN A 181 -16.04 -8.95 -0.45
CA ASN A 181 -15.95 -8.20 -1.70
C ASN A 181 -15.20 -6.86 -1.63
N GLN A 182 -14.17 -6.76 -0.81
CA GLN A 182 -13.28 -5.62 -0.77
C GLN A 182 -12.56 -5.43 -2.12
N PHE A 183 -12.13 -4.20 -2.41
CA PHE A 183 -11.43 -3.86 -3.66
C PHE A 183 -10.13 -4.65 -3.84
N GLY A 184 -9.34 -4.79 -2.78
CA GLY A 184 -8.13 -5.59 -2.76
C GLY A 184 -7.95 -6.36 -1.45
N PHE A 185 -6.81 -7.00 -1.31
CA PHE A 185 -6.44 -7.75 -0.11
C PHE A 185 -4.94 -7.67 0.14
N HIS A 186 -4.51 -8.14 1.32
CA HIS A 186 -3.12 -8.42 1.64
C HIS A 186 -3.00 -9.73 2.42
N GLY A 187 -1.91 -10.48 2.20
CA GLY A 187 -1.63 -11.75 2.86
C GLY A 187 -2.27 -12.95 2.17
N ASN A 188 -3.03 -13.75 2.91
CA ASN A 188 -3.66 -14.94 2.32
C ASN A 188 -4.75 -14.56 1.32
N HIS A 189 -4.66 -15.11 0.10
CA HIS A 189 -5.68 -14.84 -0.92
C HIS A 189 -7.04 -15.38 -0.46
N PRO A 190 -8.15 -14.60 -0.59
CA PRO A 190 -9.46 -15.02 -0.09
C PRO A 190 -9.94 -16.39 -0.59
N LYS A 191 -9.63 -16.76 -1.84
CA LYS A 191 -9.98 -18.08 -2.41
C LYS A 191 -9.25 -19.26 -1.78
N ASP A 192 -8.13 -19.03 -1.08
CA ASP A 192 -7.31 -20.08 -0.48
C ASP A 192 -7.72 -20.38 0.97
N ILE A 193 -8.66 -19.58 1.52
CA ILE A 193 -9.07 -19.68 2.94
C ILE A 193 -10.28 -20.60 3.11
N ASP A 194 -11.06 -20.81 2.06
CA ASP A 194 -12.28 -21.64 2.08
C ASP A 194 -12.01 -23.10 1.67
N GLN A 195 -10.71 -23.50 1.58
CA GLN A 195 -10.27 -24.87 1.35
C GLN A 195 -9.70 -25.48 2.65
#